data_257a8819c7c32dad37f30a7b89ecd681
#
_entry.id   257a8819c7c32dad37f30a7b89ecd681
#
_cell.length_a   1.000
_cell.length_b   1.000
_cell.length_c   1.000
_cell.angle_alpha   90.00
_cell.angle_beta   90.00
_cell.angle_gamma   90.00
#
_symmetry.space_group_name_H-M   'P 1'
#
loop_
_entity.id
_entity.type
_entity.pdbx_description
1 polymer ?
#
loop_
_entity_poly.entity_id
_entity_poly.type
_entity_poly.pdbx_seq_one_letter_code
_entity_poly.pdbx_strand_id
1 'polypeptide(L)'
;QYIRDSIDDYTHKIKQSFGFLTNTKTRPVILAELIKAVRDDITIVNDETTLQEMLTFVRNPETLKPEAELGAHDDCVLSLAIAHYIRPQQSYIAQKETVARLWTASMWEDYENASPTEREMLRKRWGNPQR
;
A
#
# COMPACT_ATOMS: atom_id res chain seq x y z
N GLN A 1 -2.74 -6.94 -3.97
CA GLN A 1 -1.90 -7.73 -4.88
C GLN A 1 -1.67 -6.91 -6.16
N TYR A 2 -0.39 -6.64 -6.52
CA TYR A 2 -0.05 -5.86 -7.71
C TYR A 2 -0.30 -6.67 -8.98
N ILE A 3 -1.05 -6.08 -9.91
CA ILE A 3 -1.39 -6.68 -11.20
C ILE A 3 -0.71 -5.86 -12.31
N ARG A 4 -0.06 -6.56 -13.21
CA ARG A 4 0.64 -6.01 -14.36
C ARG A 4 -0.06 -6.47 -15.64
N ASP A 5 -0.39 -5.53 -16.50
CA ASP A 5 -0.88 -5.82 -17.86
C ASP A 5 0.29 -5.86 -18.84
N SER A 6 0.32 -6.87 -19.68
CA SER A 6 1.25 -6.99 -20.80
C SER A 6 0.48 -7.42 -22.06
N ILE A 7 0.91 -6.95 -23.21
CA ILE A 7 0.33 -7.37 -24.49
C ILE A 7 1.12 -8.61 -24.93
N ASP A 8 0.40 -9.67 -25.23
CA ASP A 8 0.97 -10.87 -25.83
C ASP A 8 1.29 -10.59 -27.31
N ASP A 9 2.56 -10.72 -27.68
CA ASP A 9 3.04 -10.35 -29.04
C ASP A 9 2.45 -11.22 -30.15
N TYR A 10 1.95 -12.41 -29.84
CA TYR A 10 1.35 -13.33 -30.79
C TYR A 10 -0.15 -13.16 -30.96
N THR A 11 -0.85 -12.97 -29.84
CA THR A 11 -2.31 -12.94 -29.82
C THR A 11 -2.88 -11.54 -29.74
N HIS A 12 -2.05 -10.53 -29.50
CA HIS A 12 -2.41 -9.14 -29.20
C HIS A 12 -3.44 -8.99 -28.07
N LYS A 13 -3.58 -10.00 -27.21
CA LYS A 13 -4.45 -9.99 -26.05
C LYS A 13 -3.73 -9.45 -24.84
N ILE A 14 -4.47 -8.76 -23.99
CA ILE A 14 -3.95 -8.30 -22.69
C ILE A 14 -3.79 -9.54 -21.80
N LYS A 15 -2.57 -9.76 -21.35
CA LYS A 15 -2.22 -10.80 -20.37
C LYS A 15 -1.95 -10.15 -19.02
N GLN A 16 -2.68 -10.57 -18.01
CA GLN A 16 -2.46 -10.14 -16.64
C GLN A 16 -1.47 -11.06 -15.93
N SER A 17 -0.51 -10.47 -15.26
CA SER A 17 0.48 -11.19 -14.46
C SER A 17 0.59 -10.56 -13.08
N PHE A 18 0.81 -11.38 -12.05
CA PHE A 18 0.99 -10.91 -10.70
C PHE A 18 2.45 -10.54 -10.43
N GLY A 19 2.62 -9.53 -9.58
CA GLY A 19 3.93 -9.07 -9.14
C GLY A 19 4.58 -8.05 -10.06
N PHE A 20 5.53 -7.30 -9.48
CA PHE A 20 6.31 -6.30 -10.20
C PHE A 20 7.47 -6.96 -10.95
N LEU A 21 7.73 -6.53 -12.18
CA LEU A 21 8.87 -7.00 -12.97
C LEU A 21 9.97 -5.94 -12.99
N THR A 22 11.09 -6.24 -12.35
CA THR A 22 12.28 -5.40 -12.40
C THR A 22 13.11 -5.75 -13.64
N ASN A 23 13.30 -4.78 -14.50
CA ASN A 23 14.13 -4.90 -15.70
C ASN A 23 14.81 -3.55 -16.03
N THR A 24 15.57 -3.51 -17.11
CA THR A 24 16.30 -2.29 -17.54
C THR A 24 15.40 -1.09 -17.83
N LYS A 25 14.13 -1.30 -18.14
CA LYS A 25 13.15 -0.23 -18.41
C LYS A 25 12.44 0.22 -17.13
N THR A 26 12.06 -0.71 -16.25
CA THR A 26 11.27 -0.41 -15.05
C THR A 26 12.13 0.08 -13.89
N ARG A 27 13.38 -0.38 -13.77
CA ARG A 27 14.30 0.01 -12.70
C ARG A 27 14.53 1.54 -12.63
N PRO A 28 14.85 2.25 -13.71
CA PRO A 28 15.03 3.72 -13.66
C PRO A 28 13.75 4.46 -13.25
N VAL A 29 12.58 3.95 -13.65
CA VAL A 29 11.28 4.57 -13.34
C VAL A 29 11.00 4.52 -11.85
N ILE A 30 11.11 3.33 -11.22
CA ILE A 30 10.84 3.19 -9.78
C ILE A 30 11.84 3.97 -8.93
N LEU A 31 13.10 4.05 -9.36
CA LEU A 31 14.13 4.84 -8.68
C LEU A 31 13.84 6.34 -8.77
N ALA A 32 13.40 6.83 -9.92
CA ALA A 32 13.01 8.23 -10.08
C ALA A 32 11.83 8.60 -9.16
N GLU A 33 10.84 7.73 -9.02
CA GLU A 33 9.71 7.91 -8.10
C GLU A 33 10.16 7.90 -6.64
N LEU A 34 11.08 7.01 -6.26
CA LEU A 34 11.64 7.00 -4.90
C LEU A 34 12.43 8.28 -4.61
N ILE A 35 13.30 8.72 -5.52
CA ILE A 35 14.07 9.96 -5.37
C ILE A 35 13.14 11.15 -5.19
N LYS A 36 12.05 11.21 -5.97
CA LYS A 36 11.03 12.24 -5.82
C LYS A 36 10.36 12.17 -4.46
N ALA A 37 9.95 10.98 -4.01
CA ALA A 37 9.30 10.79 -2.72
C ALA A 37 10.19 11.20 -1.53
N VAL A 38 11.49 10.91 -1.60
CA VAL A 38 12.45 11.34 -0.57
C VAL A 38 12.67 12.86 -0.60
N ARG A 39 12.79 13.45 -1.80
CA ARG A 39 12.97 14.90 -1.95
C ARG A 39 11.78 15.71 -1.45
N ASP A 40 10.58 15.21 -1.68
CA ASP A 40 9.33 15.87 -1.33
C ASP A 40 8.87 15.52 0.11
N ASP A 41 9.72 14.88 0.92
CA ASP A 41 9.46 14.41 2.29
C ASP A 41 8.18 13.56 2.43
N ILE A 42 7.79 12.87 1.36
CA ILE A 42 6.60 12.00 1.34
C ILE A 42 6.86 10.69 2.10
N THR A 43 8.12 10.30 2.20
CA THR A 43 8.53 9.06 2.88
C THR A 43 9.59 9.34 3.93
N ILE A 44 9.46 8.62 5.06
CA ILE A 44 10.46 8.58 6.12
C ILE A 44 11.08 7.18 6.11
N VAL A 45 12.39 7.11 6.01
CA VAL A 45 13.14 5.86 6.05
C VAL A 45 13.72 5.68 7.44
N ASN A 46 13.20 4.71 8.20
CA ASN A 46 13.61 4.45 9.58
C ASN A 46 14.61 3.30 9.72
N ASP A 47 14.85 2.57 8.62
CA ASP A 47 15.78 1.43 8.61
C ASP A 47 17.20 1.88 8.28
N GLU A 48 18.14 1.59 9.18
CA GLU A 48 19.54 2.00 9.06
C GLU A 48 20.22 1.36 7.84
N THR A 49 19.93 0.09 7.56
CA THR A 49 20.51 -0.62 6.42
C THR A 49 20.10 0.04 5.10
N THR A 50 18.82 0.36 4.97
CA THR A 50 18.30 1.07 3.79
C THR A 50 18.95 2.44 3.62
N LEU A 51 19.15 3.18 4.73
CA LEU A 51 19.81 4.48 4.69
C LEU A 51 21.28 4.36 4.26
N GLN A 52 22.01 3.36 4.75
CA GLN A 52 23.38 3.08 4.35
C GLN A 52 23.48 2.73 2.86
N GLU A 53 22.58 1.88 2.36
CA GLU A 53 22.51 1.57 0.93
C GLU A 53 22.21 2.83 0.09
N MET A 54 21.32 3.71 0.56
CA MET A 54 21.03 4.98 -0.11
C MET A 54 22.24 5.90 -0.19
N LEU A 55 23.09 5.93 0.84
CA LEU A 55 24.32 6.74 0.85
C LEU A 55 25.37 6.23 -0.15
N THR A 56 25.40 4.92 -0.39
CA THR A 56 26.33 4.28 -1.36
C THR A 56 25.71 4.10 -2.74
N PHE A 57 24.51 4.64 -2.95
CA PHE A 57 23.80 4.55 -4.22
C PHE A 57 24.19 5.71 -5.14
N VAL A 58 24.94 5.41 -6.18
CA VAL A 58 25.56 6.42 -7.06
C VAL A 58 25.14 6.21 -8.51
N ARG A 59 25.40 7.22 -9.32
CA ARG A 59 25.29 7.07 -10.76
C ARG A 59 26.62 6.59 -11.32
N ASN A 60 26.66 5.39 -11.89
CA ASN A 60 27.83 4.86 -12.56
C ASN A 60 28.27 5.84 -13.67
N PRO A 61 29.53 6.31 -13.68
CA PRO A 61 30.01 7.30 -14.65
C PRO A 61 30.06 6.78 -16.09
N GLU A 62 30.19 5.45 -16.26
CA GLU A 62 30.31 4.83 -17.59
C GLU A 62 28.94 4.52 -18.19
N THR A 63 28.06 3.90 -17.39
CA THR A 63 26.74 3.45 -17.85
C THR A 63 25.63 4.47 -17.63
N LEU A 64 25.89 5.51 -16.82
CA LEU A 64 24.93 6.51 -16.35
C LEU A 64 23.72 5.92 -15.60
N LYS A 65 23.80 4.65 -15.23
CA LYS A 65 22.76 3.96 -14.48
C LYS A 65 22.92 4.17 -12.98
N PRO A 66 21.81 4.35 -12.25
CA PRO A 66 21.86 4.37 -10.80
C PRO A 66 22.05 2.93 -10.28
N GLU A 67 23.09 2.73 -9.48
CA GLU A 67 23.45 1.43 -8.90
C GLU A 67 24.26 1.64 -7.61
N ALA A 68 24.43 0.58 -6.81
CA ALA A 68 25.30 0.62 -5.65
C ALA A 68 26.77 0.74 -6.08
N GLU A 69 27.58 1.38 -5.25
CA GLU A 69 29.04 1.38 -5.41
C GLU A 69 29.61 -0.03 -5.42
N LEU A 70 30.80 -0.20 -5.99
CA LEU A 70 31.48 -1.49 -6.05
C LEU A 70 31.67 -2.07 -4.62
N GLY A 71 31.08 -3.25 -4.40
CA GLY A 71 31.10 -3.92 -3.10
C GLY A 71 29.96 -3.52 -2.14
N ALA A 72 29.08 -2.60 -2.54
CA ALA A 72 27.86 -2.25 -1.81
C ALA A 72 26.64 -2.99 -2.39
N HIS A 73 25.53 -2.93 -1.67
CA HIS A 73 24.24 -3.55 -2.03
C HIS A 73 23.19 -2.47 -2.29
N ASP A 74 22.13 -2.82 -3.03
CA ASP A 74 20.99 -1.94 -3.33
C ASP A 74 19.62 -2.62 -3.18
N ASP A 75 19.61 -3.76 -2.53
CA ASP A 75 18.40 -4.59 -2.40
C ASP A 75 17.29 -3.89 -1.59
N CYS A 76 17.66 -3.22 -0.49
CA CYS A 76 16.73 -2.47 0.35
C CYS A 76 16.21 -1.22 -0.38
N VAL A 77 17.09 -0.51 -1.10
CA VAL A 77 16.71 0.65 -1.91
C VAL A 77 15.72 0.24 -3.01
N LEU A 78 15.99 -0.86 -3.71
CA LEU A 78 15.10 -1.37 -4.74
C LEU A 78 13.77 -1.86 -4.18
N SER A 79 13.79 -2.56 -3.05
CA SER A 79 12.58 -3.02 -2.36
C SER A 79 11.69 -1.84 -1.96
N LEU A 80 12.28 -0.79 -1.40
CA LEU A 80 11.58 0.44 -1.05
C LEU A 80 11.02 1.15 -2.29
N ALA A 81 11.78 1.22 -3.38
CA ALA A 81 11.35 1.82 -4.65
C ALA A 81 10.14 1.09 -5.25
N ILE A 82 10.17 -0.24 -5.25
CA ILE A 82 9.03 -1.07 -5.68
C ILE A 82 7.81 -0.80 -4.81
N ALA A 83 7.96 -0.79 -3.49
CA ALA A 83 6.87 -0.54 -2.55
C ALA A 83 6.19 0.81 -2.80
N HIS A 84 6.99 1.86 -3.02
CA HIS A 84 6.46 3.18 -3.37
C HIS A 84 5.73 3.19 -4.70
N TYR A 85 6.28 2.55 -5.72
CA TYR A 85 5.70 2.51 -7.05
C TYR A 85 4.35 1.77 -7.11
N ILE A 86 4.23 0.65 -6.39
CA ILE A 86 2.99 -0.15 -6.39
C ILE A 86 1.93 0.35 -5.39
N ARG A 87 2.30 1.24 -4.46
CA ARG A 87 1.40 1.77 -3.42
C ARG A 87 0.07 2.30 -3.96
N PRO A 88 0.00 3.06 -5.08
CA PRO A 88 -1.25 3.58 -5.60
C PRO A 88 -2.26 2.51 -6.02
N GLN A 89 -1.81 1.29 -6.33
CA GLN A 89 -2.70 0.17 -6.66
C GLN A 89 -3.29 -0.52 -5.43
N GLN A 90 -2.82 -0.18 -4.24
CA GLN A 90 -3.34 -0.74 -3.01
C GLN A 90 -4.52 0.10 -2.53
N SER A 91 -5.73 -0.36 -2.79
CA SER A 91 -6.91 0.18 -2.12
C SER A 91 -6.90 -0.30 -0.66
N TYR A 92 -6.57 0.58 0.26
CA TYR A 92 -6.82 0.37 1.67
C TYR A 92 -8.33 0.55 1.90
N ILE A 93 -9.06 -0.54 1.86
CA ILE A 93 -10.39 -0.57 2.46
C ILE A 93 -10.11 -0.60 3.96
N ALA A 94 -10.15 0.57 4.60
CA ALA A 94 -10.25 0.63 6.03
C ALA A 94 -11.47 -0.22 6.40
N GLN A 95 -11.24 -1.42 6.91
CA GLN A 95 -12.28 -2.09 7.67
C GLN A 95 -12.57 -1.10 8.79
N LYS A 96 -13.70 -0.41 8.71
CA LYS A 96 -14.30 0.17 9.89
C LYS A 96 -14.45 -1.02 10.82
N GLU A 97 -13.52 -1.15 11.76
CA GLU A 97 -13.82 -1.92 12.95
C GLU A 97 -15.09 -1.29 13.49
N THR A 98 -16.20 -1.92 13.23
CA THR A 98 -17.39 -1.72 14.00
C THR A 98 -17.00 -2.21 15.39
N VAL A 99 -16.44 -1.29 16.18
CA VAL A 99 -16.29 -1.48 17.61
C VAL A 99 -17.72 -1.83 18.04
N ALA A 100 -17.92 -3.11 18.36
CA ALA A 100 -19.19 -3.60 18.82
C ALA A 100 -19.51 -2.80 20.09
N ARG A 101 -20.34 -1.79 19.94
CA ARG A 101 -20.68 -0.87 21.03
C ARG A 101 -21.65 -1.64 21.91
N LEU A 102 -21.16 -2.04 23.08
CA LEU A 102 -22.02 -2.64 24.09
C LEU A 102 -23.16 -1.68 24.39
N TRP A 103 -24.36 -2.16 24.32
CA TRP A 103 -25.54 -1.35 24.58
C TRP A 103 -25.61 -1.02 26.07
N THR A 104 -25.84 0.25 26.36
CA THR A 104 -26.07 0.72 27.73
C THR A 104 -27.46 0.23 28.24
N ALA A 105 -27.66 0.23 29.54
CA ALA A 105 -28.94 -0.14 30.13
C ALA A 105 -30.11 0.66 29.54
N SER A 106 -29.92 1.98 29.33
CA SER A 106 -30.94 2.84 28.72
C SER A 106 -31.23 2.46 27.25
N MET A 107 -30.23 2.05 26.48
CA MET A 107 -30.42 1.60 25.10
C MET A 107 -31.22 0.28 25.04
N TRP A 108 -31.02 -0.59 26.01
CA TRP A 108 -31.83 -1.82 26.16
C TRP A 108 -33.26 -1.50 26.52
N GLU A 109 -33.50 -0.59 27.46
CA GLU A 109 -34.84 -0.17 27.87
C GLU A 109 -35.60 0.46 26.71
N ASP A 110 -34.98 1.35 25.95
CA ASP A 110 -35.56 1.96 24.75
C ASP A 110 -35.90 0.91 23.69
N TYR A 111 -35.06 -0.10 23.50
CA TYR A 111 -35.27 -1.14 22.51
C TYR A 111 -36.39 -2.13 22.95
N GLU A 112 -36.46 -2.49 24.22
CA GLU A 112 -37.49 -3.41 24.73
C GLU A 112 -38.86 -2.77 24.66
N ASN A 113 -38.96 -1.46 24.91
CA ASN A 113 -40.22 -0.71 24.87
C ASN A 113 -40.63 -0.25 23.45
N ALA A 114 -39.76 -0.39 22.46
CA ALA A 114 -39.97 0.07 21.09
C ALA A 114 -40.89 -0.89 20.28
N SER A 115 -41.65 -0.32 19.38
CA SER A 115 -42.42 -1.07 18.36
C SER A 115 -41.48 -1.77 17.36
N PRO A 116 -41.95 -2.77 16.61
CA PRO A 116 -41.14 -3.51 15.63
C PRO A 116 -40.42 -2.58 14.62
N THR A 117 -41.10 -1.56 14.16
CA THR A 117 -40.55 -0.58 13.20
C THR A 117 -39.44 0.31 13.85
N GLU A 118 -39.68 0.73 15.10
CA GLU A 118 -38.70 1.50 15.85
C GLU A 118 -37.46 0.67 16.22
N ARG A 119 -37.65 -0.61 16.56
CA ARG A 119 -36.52 -1.55 16.80
C ARG A 119 -35.59 -1.66 15.59
N GLU A 120 -36.12 -1.64 14.38
CA GLU A 120 -35.32 -1.67 13.16
C GLU A 120 -34.53 -0.36 12.99
N MET A 121 -35.12 0.78 13.29
CA MET A 121 -34.42 2.08 13.27
C MET A 121 -33.33 2.14 14.34
N LEU A 122 -33.58 1.64 15.55
CA LEU A 122 -32.61 1.58 16.64
C LEU A 122 -31.42 0.68 16.28
N ARG A 123 -31.67 -0.48 15.63
CA ARG A 123 -30.60 -1.37 15.12
C ARG A 123 -29.74 -0.67 14.05
N LYS A 124 -30.35 0.10 13.17
CA LYS A 124 -29.59 0.87 12.16
C LYS A 124 -28.74 1.96 12.80
N ARG A 125 -29.22 2.55 13.90
CA ARG A 125 -28.52 3.66 14.61
C ARG A 125 -27.42 3.17 15.54
N TRP A 126 -27.65 2.10 16.27
CA TRP A 126 -26.77 1.62 17.35
C TRP A 126 -26.04 0.31 17.05
N GLY A 127 -26.39 -0.35 15.96
CA GLY A 127 -25.93 -1.70 15.65
C GLY A 127 -26.81 -2.79 16.25
N ASN A 128 -26.46 -4.05 15.98
CA ASN A 128 -27.19 -5.17 16.56
C ASN A 128 -27.01 -5.24 18.08
N PRO A 129 -28.09 -5.59 18.84
CA PRO A 129 -27.98 -5.74 20.28
C PRO A 129 -26.95 -6.79 20.67
N GLN A 130 -26.01 -6.40 21.52
CA GLN A 130 -25.01 -7.28 22.13
C GLN A 130 -25.06 -7.11 23.63
N ARG A 131 -25.20 -8.22 24.33
CA ARG A 131 -25.12 -8.28 25.81
C ARG A 131 -23.72 -8.51 26.26
#